data_60fd7ede4ece34635962a6df0819a440
#
_entry.id   60fd7ede4ece34635962a6df0819a440
#
_cell.length_a   1.000
_cell.length_b   1.000
_cell.length_c   1.000
_cell.angle_alpha   90.00
_cell.angle_beta   90.00
_cell.angle_gamma   90.00
#
_symmetry.space_group_name_H-M   'P 1'
#
loop_
_entity.id
_entity.type
_entity.pdbx_description
1 polymer ?
#
loop_
_entity_poly.entity_id
_entity_poly.type
_entity_poly.pdbx_seq_one_letter_code
_entity_poly.pdbx_strand_id
1 'polypeptide(L)' 'MTYGIWCKKLDKWMIDGYDSKNQPIYSLFKLRREAASECDILNRDWYRSSKGMKFRLVEDYVPKAFRKARKKTK' A
#
# COMPACT_ATOMS: atom_id res chain seq x y z
N MET A 1 -11.99 -8.38 4.82
CA MET A 1 -11.71 -7.13 4.09
C MET A 1 -10.24 -6.77 4.26
N THR A 2 -9.59 -6.30 3.23
CA THR A 2 -8.16 -5.97 3.26
C THR A 2 -7.97 -4.50 2.94
N TYR A 3 -7.03 -3.87 3.62
CA TYR A 3 -6.75 -2.44 3.46
C TYR A 3 -5.31 -2.24 2.99
N GLY A 4 -5.12 -1.31 2.08
CA GLY A 4 -3.80 -0.93 1.59
C GLY A 4 -3.62 0.57 1.67
N ILE A 5 -2.42 1.04 1.36
CA ILE A 5 -2.10 2.46 1.38
C ILE A 5 -1.57 2.88 0.02
N TRP A 6 -2.17 3.90 -0.54
CA TRP A 6 -1.82 4.42 -1.86
C TRP A 6 -1.06 5.74 -1.74
N CYS A 7 0.05 5.86 -2.44
CA CYS A 7 0.80 7.11 -2.53
C CYS A 7 0.48 7.78 -3.86
N LYS A 8 -0.26 8.87 -3.79
CA LYS A 8 -0.71 9.58 -5.00
C LYS A 8 0.45 10.12 -5.84
N LYS A 9 1.44 10.71 -5.19
CA LYS A 9 2.56 11.33 -5.89
C LYS A 9 3.40 10.31 -6.67
N LEU A 10 3.66 9.16 -6.05
CA LEU A 10 4.46 8.11 -6.67
C LEU A 10 3.63 7.21 -7.58
N ASP A 11 2.30 7.34 -7.52
CA ASP A 11 1.36 6.49 -8.25
C ASP A 11 1.63 5.02 -7.97
N LYS A 12 1.85 4.69 -6.70
CA LYS A 12 2.22 3.34 -6.25
C LYS A 12 1.56 2.98 -4.94
N TRP A 13 1.39 1.68 -4.75
CA TRP A 13 0.98 1.12 -3.46
C TRP A 13 2.18 1.04 -2.54
N MET A 14 1.95 1.23 -1.24
CA MET A 14 3.00 1.06 -0.24
C MET A 14 3.40 -0.40 -0.15
N ILE A 15 4.70 -0.64 -0.01
CA ILE A 15 5.26 -1.97 0.12
C ILE A 15 6.13 -2.06 1.37
N ASP A 16 6.24 -3.27 1.92
CA ASP A 16 7.10 -3.54 3.08
C ASP A 16 8.54 -3.87 2.67
N GLY A 17 8.73 -4.25 1.43
CA GLY A 17 10.04 -4.64 0.92
C GLY A 17 9.89 -5.57 -0.26
N TYR A 18 10.89 -6.41 -0.48
CA TYR A 18 10.90 -7.36 -1.58
C TYR A 18 11.19 -8.77 -1.07
N ASP A 19 10.59 -9.77 -1.70
CA ASP A 19 10.83 -11.16 -1.34
C ASP A 19 12.12 -11.68 -2.00
N SER A 20 12.42 -12.98 -1.81
CA SER A 20 13.61 -13.62 -2.36
C SER A 20 13.65 -13.59 -3.89
N LYS A 21 12.48 -13.48 -4.53
CA LYS A 21 12.37 -13.41 -5.99
C LYS A 21 12.31 -11.96 -6.50
N ASN A 22 12.62 -11.01 -5.63
CA ASN A 22 12.62 -9.59 -5.95
C ASN A 22 11.23 -9.06 -6.33
N GLN A 23 10.18 -9.68 -5.81
CA GLN A 23 8.80 -9.22 -6.01
C GLN A 23 8.38 -8.34 -4.84
N PRO A 24 7.60 -7.27 -5.08
CA PRO A 24 7.19 -6.38 -4.00
C PRO A 24 6.24 -7.08 -3.03
N ILE A 25 6.46 -6.84 -1.75
CA ILE A 25 5.58 -7.31 -0.67
C ILE A 25 4.72 -6.13 -0.27
N TYR A 26 3.44 -6.16 -0.62
CA TYR A 26 2.52 -5.04 -0.37
C TYR A 26 2.15 -4.94 1.10
N SER A 27 2.07 -3.69 1.60
CA SER A 27 1.67 -3.40 2.98
C SER A 27 0.15 -3.60 3.09
N LEU A 28 -0.27 -4.75 3.58
CA LEU A 28 -1.67 -5.11 3.72
C LEU A 28 -2.08 -5.16 5.18
N PHE A 29 -3.24 -4.63 5.49
CA PHE A 29 -3.76 -4.57 6.85
C PHE A 29 -5.13 -5.24 6.91
N LYS A 30 -5.38 -5.97 7.98
CA LYS A 30 -6.68 -6.61 8.19
C LYS A 30 -7.68 -5.69 8.88
N LEU A 31 -7.19 -4.74 9.65
CA LEU A 31 -8.03 -3.80 10.39
C LEU A 31 -7.89 -2.39 9.82
N ARG A 32 -9.03 -1.74 9.60
CA ARG A 32 -9.05 -0.38 9.07
C ARG A 32 -8.27 0.59 9.96
N ARG A 33 -8.39 0.44 11.28
CA ARG A 33 -7.69 1.31 12.22
C ARG A 33 -6.16 1.21 12.11
N GLU A 34 -5.65 0.01 11.82
CA GLU A 34 -4.21 -0.19 11.65
C GLU A 34 -3.73 0.51 10.38
N ALA A 35 -4.44 0.34 9.29
CA ALA A 35 -4.11 1.00 8.03
C ALA A 35 -4.21 2.52 8.15
N ALA A 36 -5.25 3.00 8.83
CA ALA A 36 -5.43 4.43 9.06
C ALA A 36 -4.31 5.02 9.91
N SER A 37 -3.89 4.30 10.94
CA SER A 37 -2.79 4.71 11.81
C SER A 37 -1.48 4.82 11.02
N GLU A 38 -1.18 3.82 10.20
CA GLU A 38 0.02 3.82 9.37
C GLU A 38 -0.03 4.96 8.36
N CYS A 39 -1.18 5.16 7.74
CA CYS A 39 -1.39 6.23 6.77
C CYS A 39 -1.14 7.61 7.42
N ASP A 40 -1.63 7.78 8.65
CA ASP A 40 -1.46 9.01 9.41
C ASP A 40 0.02 9.26 9.73
N ILE A 41 0.74 8.21 10.13
CA ILE A 41 2.18 8.29 10.40
C ILE A 41 2.93 8.73 9.15
N LEU A 42 2.62 8.12 8.01
CA LEU A 42 3.27 8.45 6.74
C LEU A 42 3.00 9.90 6.33
N ASN A 43 1.78 10.38 6.54
CA ASN A 43 1.41 11.75 6.19
C ASN A 43 2.05 12.78 7.11
N ARG A 44 2.40 12.39 8.33
CA ARG A 44 3.07 13.26 9.29
C ARG A 44 4.58 13.25 9.15
N ASP A 45 5.13 12.30 8.42
CA ASP A 45 6.57 12.21 8.22
C ASP A 45 7.05 13.47 7.49
N TRP A 46 7.94 14.21 8.14
CA TRP A 46 8.45 15.48 7.62
C TRP A 46 9.12 15.30 6.24
N TYR A 47 9.94 14.26 6.11
CA TYR A 47 10.69 14.02 4.88
C TYR A 47 9.76 13.77 3.69
N ARG A 48 8.76 12.90 3.88
CA ARG A 48 7.78 12.59 2.83
C ARG A 48 6.87 13.76 2.54
N SER A 49 6.43 14.45 3.59
CA SER A 49 5.56 15.62 3.46
C SER A 49 6.24 16.75 2.70
N SER A 50 7.54 16.98 2.95
CA SER A 50 8.29 18.02 2.27
C SER A 50 8.43 17.74 0.77
N LYS A 51 8.32 16.48 0.37
CA LYS A 51 8.35 16.08 -1.05
C LYS A 51 6.98 16.05 -1.68
N GLY A 52 5.95 16.47 -0.95
CA GLY A 52 4.59 16.49 -1.45
C GLY A 52 3.91 15.13 -1.51
N MET A 53 4.46 14.13 -0.84
CA MET A 53 3.88 12.80 -0.79
C MET A 53 2.63 12.79 0.09
N LYS A 54 1.53 12.27 -0.43
CA LYS A 54 0.29 12.10 0.32
C LYS A 54 -0.16 10.66 0.22
N PHE A 55 -0.58 10.11 1.33
CA PHE A 55 -0.99 8.71 1.43
C PHE A 55 -2.46 8.63 1.81
N ARG A 56 -3.16 7.64 1.28
CA ARG A 56 -4.55 7.42 1.62
C ARG A 56 -4.84 5.95 1.81
N LEU A 57 -5.81 5.68 2.66
CA LEU A 57 -6.33 4.36 2.93
C LEU A 57 -7.25 3.93 1.78
N VAL A 58 -7.11 2.68 1.33
CA VAL A 58 -7.97 2.10 0.31
C VAL A 58 -8.54 0.79 0.85
N GLU A 59 -9.87 0.66 0.83
CA GLU A 59 -10.56 -0.53 1.27
C GLU A 59 -10.66 -1.55 0.14
N ASP A 60 -10.74 -2.82 0.51
CA ASP A 60 -10.84 -3.96 -0.43
C ASP A 60 -9.74 -3.91 -1.48
N TYR A 61 -8.59 -3.57 -1.02
CA TYR A 61 -7.43 -3.40 -1.85
C TYR A 61 -6.88 -4.74 -2.31
N VAL A 62 -6.75 -4.88 -3.63
CA VAL A 62 -6.05 -6.02 -4.24
C VAL A 62 -5.03 -5.45 -5.21
N PRO A 63 -3.72 -5.59 -4.95
CA PRO A 63 -2.70 -5.09 -5.85
C PRO A 63 -2.87 -5.66 -7.26
N LYS A 64 -2.52 -4.87 -8.24
CA LYS A 64 -2.69 -5.24 -9.65
C LYS A 64 -2.02 -6.59 -9.99
N ALA A 65 -0.86 -6.84 -9.41
CA ALA A 65 -0.14 -8.10 -9.63
C ALA A 65 -0.95 -9.30 -9.11
N PHE A 66 -1.62 -9.14 -7.97
CA PHE A 66 -2.45 -10.19 -7.40
C PHE A 66 -3.70 -10.43 -8.27
N ARG A 67 -4.25 -9.36 -8.84
CA ARG A 67 -5.40 -9.49 -9.75
C ARG A 67 -5.04 -10.32 -10.97
N LYS A 68 -3.85 -10.12 -11.53
CA LYS A 68 -3.39 -10.90 -12.67
C LYS A 68 -3.22 -12.37 -12.29
N ALA A 69 -2.64 -12.63 -11.13
CA ALA A 69 -2.46 -14.00 -10.65
C ALA A 69 -3.81 -14.70 -10.51
N ARG A 70 -4.82 -14.03 -9.97
CA ARG A 70 -6.18 -14.58 -9.85
C ARG A 70 -6.77 -14.92 -11.21
N LYS A 71 -6.60 -14.05 -12.19
CA LYS A 71 -7.14 -14.31 -13.53
C LYS A 71 -6.49 -15.53 -14.17
N LYS A 72 -5.19 -15.74 -13.92
CA LYS A 72 -4.49 -16.90 -14.45
C LYS A 72 -4.95 -18.21 -13.84
N THR A 73 -5.47 -18.19 -12.62
CA THR A 73 -5.90 -19.39 -11.94
C THR A 73 -7.31 -19.83 -12.32
N LYS A 74 -7.99 -19.02 -13.07
CA LYS A 74 -9.29 -19.39 -13.59
C LYS A 74 -9.14 -20.13 -14.92
#